data_c28cea7b4195812749923e4fc3a2013a
#
_entry.id   c28cea7b4195812749923e4fc3a2013a
#
_cell.length_a   1.000
_cell.length_b   1.000
_cell.length_c   1.000
_cell.angle_alpha   90.00
_cell.angle_beta   90.00
_cell.angle_gamma   90.00
#
_symmetry.space_group_name_H-M   'P 1'
#
loop_
_entity.id
_entity.type
_entity.pdbx_description
1 polymer ?
#
loop_
_entity_poly.entity_id
_entity_poly.type
_entity_poly.pdbx_seq_one_letter_code
_entity_poly.pdbx_strand_id
1 'polypeptide(L)'
;MERITYSFKDGRYHAFMVSPTSIDGDFSVCFSMLGEYCYDTYDSVLDGWNTAQRLESEYRKLTDTILNDPALPYDNTQVYSIMFGELEIHPKEFIDDPNVHDIPEYSLVQDNLELNKIYDIKELGAQAGHLILYVDNEVISVEETARIMLDFRSMFDEADIPFYAMDFVLRHPRTEEGQSDDEEIRINDFLYQDIYEDGLTDRIEIAIEETAAYYAMLDQMK
;
A
#
# COMPACT_ATOMS: atom_id res chain seq x y z
N MET A 1 3.81 20.52 -22.42
CA MET A 1 3.77 21.32 -21.16
C MET A 1 2.32 21.56 -20.82
N GLU A 2 1.89 21.19 -19.65
CA GLU A 2 0.49 21.32 -19.22
C GLU A 2 0.30 22.51 -18.26
N ARG A 3 1.19 22.66 -17.29
CA ARG A 3 1.04 23.64 -16.22
C ARG A 3 2.41 24.12 -15.72
N ILE A 4 2.49 25.40 -15.32
CA ILE A 4 3.61 25.95 -14.56
C ILE A 4 3.09 26.38 -13.19
N THR A 5 3.76 25.97 -12.12
CA THR A 5 3.45 26.39 -10.76
C THR A 5 4.70 26.99 -10.10
N TYR A 6 4.48 27.95 -9.19
CA TYR A 6 5.52 28.47 -8.33
C TYR A 6 5.41 27.81 -6.94
N SER A 7 6.51 27.27 -6.46
CA SER A 7 6.61 26.68 -5.14
C SER A 7 7.21 27.68 -4.15
N PHE A 8 6.41 28.11 -3.17
CA PHE A 8 6.88 29.01 -2.10
C PHE A 8 7.85 28.32 -1.14
N LYS A 9 7.88 26.98 -1.13
CA LYS A 9 8.74 26.19 -0.23
C LYS A 9 10.21 26.27 -0.64
N ASP A 10 10.49 26.23 -1.94
CA ASP A 10 11.85 26.22 -2.50
C ASP A 10 12.16 27.44 -3.37
N GLY A 11 11.17 28.32 -3.61
CA GLY A 11 11.34 29.53 -4.40
C GLY A 11 11.57 29.29 -5.90
N ARG A 12 10.99 28.22 -6.45
CA ARG A 12 11.24 27.78 -7.83
C ARG A 12 9.95 27.63 -8.63
N TYR A 13 10.10 27.62 -9.96
CA TYR A 13 9.03 27.30 -10.89
C TYR A 13 9.15 25.85 -11.35
N HIS A 14 8.04 25.13 -11.36
CA HIS A 14 7.92 23.76 -11.86
C HIS A 14 7.02 23.74 -13.09
N ALA A 15 7.57 23.33 -14.22
CA ALA A 15 6.85 23.12 -15.47
C ALA A 15 6.51 21.63 -15.60
N PHE A 16 5.24 21.30 -15.54
CA PHE A 16 4.74 19.93 -15.71
C PHE A 16 4.64 19.61 -17.20
N MET A 17 5.34 18.57 -17.58
CA MET A 17 5.44 18.07 -18.94
C MET A 17 4.60 16.79 -19.05
N VAL A 18 3.65 16.76 -19.98
CA VAL A 18 2.80 15.60 -20.26
C VAL A 18 3.06 15.17 -21.69
N SER A 19 3.29 13.90 -21.89
CA SER A 19 3.43 13.32 -23.23
C SER A 19 2.06 13.03 -23.83
N PRO A 20 1.77 13.45 -25.07
CA PRO A 20 0.52 13.10 -25.73
C PRO A 20 0.49 11.65 -26.23
N THR A 21 1.62 10.95 -26.22
CA THR A 21 1.80 9.61 -26.80
C THR A 21 2.29 8.57 -25.79
N SER A 22 2.55 8.98 -24.56
CA SER A 22 3.00 8.09 -23.47
C SER A 22 2.08 8.26 -22.27
N ILE A 23 1.60 7.16 -21.72
CA ILE A 23 0.77 7.16 -20.50
C ILE A 23 1.61 7.31 -19.24
N ASP A 24 2.90 7.00 -19.32
CA ASP A 24 3.86 7.07 -18.19
C ASP A 24 4.93 8.15 -18.41
N GLY A 25 4.79 8.96 -19.45
CA GLY A 25 5.81 9.92 -19.90
C GLY A 25 5.74 11.30 -19.26
N ASP A 26 5.14 11.42 -18.09
CA ASP A 26 4.99 12.69 -17.38
C ASP A 26 6.21 12.98 -16.52
N PHE A 27 6.69 14.23 -16.55
CA PHE A 27 7.80 14.66 -15.69
C PHE A 27 7.71 16.16 -15.42
N SER A 28 8.50 16.65 -14.51
CA SER A 28 8.61 18.11 -14.23
C SER A 28 10.00 18.64 -14.52
N VAL A 29 10.06 19.89 -14.97
CA VAL A 29 11.31 20.64 -15.12
C VAL A 29 11.28 21.81 -14.15
N CYS A 30 12.33 21.92 -13.36
CA CYS A 30 12.48 22.94 -12.34
C CYS A 30 13.37 24.09 -12.85
N PHE A 31 12.91 25.33 -12.60
CA PHE A 31 13.63 26.55 -12.95
C PHE A 31 13.78 27.47 -11.73
N SER A 32 14.87 28.19 -11.66
CA SER A 32 15.09 29.26 -10.69
C SER A 32 14.11 30.42 -10.92
N MET A 33 14.04 31.37 -9.98
CA MET A 33 13.27 32.62 -10.16
C MET A 33 13.72 33.43 -11.37
N LEU A 34 14.97 33.27 -11.84
CA LEU A 34 15.51 33.94 -13.00
C LEU A 34 15.30 33.16 -14.31
N GLY A 35 14.61 32.01 -14.24
CA GLY A 35 14.34 31.16 -15.40
C GLY A 35 15.50 30.24 -15.78
N GLU A 36 16.48 30.07 -14.93
CA GLU A 36 17.61 29.16 -15.15
C GLU A 36 17.16 27.72 -14.83
N TYR A 37 17.52 26.75 -15.67
CA TYR A 37 17.31 25.33 -15.42
C TYR A 37 18.00 24.88 -14.13
N CYS A 38 17.29 24.13 -13.29
CA CYS A 38 17.84 23.56 -12.06
C CYS A 38 18.01 22.05 -12.17
N TYR A 39 16.93 21.34 -12.43
CA TYR A 39 16.86 19.89 -12.60
C TYR A 39 15.52 19.49 -13.26
N ASP A 40 15.40 18.26 -13.64
CA ASP A 40 14.12 17.65 -14.01
C ASP A 40 13.94 16.29 -13.33
N THR A 41 12.75 15.71 -13.50
CA THR A 41 12.39 14.38 -12.97
C THR A 41 12.22 13.35 -14.08
N TYR A 42 12.91 13.52 -15.23
CA TYR A 42 12.78 12.62 -16.36
C TYR A 42 13.31 11.21 -16.05
N ASP A 43 14.23 11.09 -15.11
CA ASP A 43 14.70 9.80 -14.61
C ASP A 43 13.55 8.93 -14.10
N SER A 44 12.50 9.51 -13.49
CA SER A 44 11.29 8.78 -13.05
C SER A 44 10.52 8.09 -14.19
N VAL A 45 10.71 8.56 -15.44
CA VAL A 45 10.17 7.89 -16.63
C VAL A 45 11.02 6.70 -17.03
N LEU A 46 12.35 6.83 -16.88
CA LEU A 46 13.32 5.83 -17.34
C LEU A 46 13.48 4.66 -16.37
N ASP A 47 13.38 4.93 -15.06
CA ASP A 47 13.55 3.93 -13.99
C ASP A 47 12.26 3.17 -13.63
N GLY A 48 11.15 3.42 -14.37
CA GLY A 48 9.87 2.74 -14.17
C GLY A 48 9.00 3.30 -13.04
N TRP A 49 9.46 4.36 -12.32
CA TRP A 49 8.72 4.95 -11.22
C TRP A 49 7.31 5.41 -11.63
N ASN A 50 7.18 6.12 -12.76
CA ASN A 50 5.88 6.59 -13.23
C ASN A 50 4.94 5.42 -13.58
N THR A 51 5.48 4.36 -14.17
CA THR A 51 4.72 3.14 -14.46
C THR A 51 4.25 2.48 -13.15
N ALA A 52 5.11 2.34 -12.16
CA ALA A 52 4.76 1.83 -10.84
C ALA A 52 3.66 2.66 -10.17
N GLN A 53 3.80 3.98 -10.11
CA GLN A 53 2.81 4.88 -9.54
C GLN A 53 1.44 4.80 -10.23
N ARG A 54 1.41 4.63 -11.55
CA ARG A 54 0.16 4.40 -12.29
C ARG A 54 -0.48 3.08 -11.87
N LEU A 55 0.28 1.99 -11.84
CA LEU A 55 -0.21 0.66 -11.48
C LEU A 55 -0.73 0.62 -10.03
N GLU A 56 0.00 1.20 -9.08
CA GLU A 56 -0.46 1.39 -7.71
C GLU A 56 -1.77 2.18 -7.64
N SER A 57 -1.86 3.30 -8.39
CA SER A 57 -3.09 4.09 -8.44
C SER A 57 -4.26 3.33 -9.04
N GLU A 58 -4.04 2.48 -10.04
CA GLU A 58 -5.06 1.63 -10.66
C GLU A 58 -5.53 0.55 -9.68
N TYR A 59 -4.61 -0.12 -9.01
CA TYR A 59 -4.93 -1.15 -8.01
C TYR A 59 -5.65 -0.55 -6.79
N ARG A 60 -5.18 0.58 -6.27
CA ARG A 60 -5.85 1.31 -5.18
C ARG A 60 -7.29 1.67 -5.54
N LYS A 61 -7.54 2.20 -6.73
CA LYS A 61 -8.91 2.50 -7.19
C LYS A 61 -9.79 1.25 -7.26
N LEU A 62 -9.21 0.11 -7.61
CA LEU A 62 -9.92 -1.15 -7.66
C LEU A 62 -10.31 -1.63 -6.25
N THR A 63 -9.36 -1.64 -5.31
CA THR A 63 -9.61 -2.03 -3.91
C THR A 63 -10.51 -1.04 -3.17
N ASP A 64 -10.42 0.26 -3.49
CA ASP A 64 -11.28 1.30 -2.94
C ASP A 64 -12.77 1.08 -3.24
N THR A 65 -13.11 0.32 -4.28
CA THR A 65 -14.52 -0.05 -4.57
C THR A 65 -15.14 -0.91 -3.47
N ILE A 66 -14.32 -1.62 -2.70
CA ILE A 66 -14.74 -2.41 -1.52
C ILE A 66 -14.47 -1.61 -0.25
N LEU A 67 -13.23 -1.14 -0.07
CA LEU A 67 -12.77 -0.58 1.19
C LEU A 67 -13.40 0.78 1.52
N ASN A 68 -13.89 1.51 0.52
CA ASN A 68 -14.61 2.77 0.67
C ASN A 68 -16.12 2.63 0.38
N ASP A 69 -16.65 1.41 0.27
CA ASP A 69 -18.10 1.22 0.12
C ASP A 69 -18.81 1.64 1.43
N PRO A 70 -19.80 2.54 1.37
CA PRO A 70 -20.60 2.90 2.55
C PRO A 70 -21.34 1.73 3.20
N ALA A 71 -21.50 0.61 2.50
CA ALA A 71 -22.10 -0.62 3.02
C ALA A 71 -21.09 -1.55 3.71
N LEU A 72 -19.78 -1.20 3.70
CA LEU A 72 -18.78 -1.97 4.41
C LEU A 72 -19.13 -2.05 5.90
N PRO A 73 -19.20 -3.26 6.50
CA PRO A 73 -19.60 -3.40 7.91
C PRO A 73 -18.54 -2.93 8.90
N TYR A 74 -17.38 -2.55 8.42
CA TYR A 74 -16.25 -2.06 9.20
C TYR A 74 -16.08 -0.56 9.02
N ASP A 75 -15.94 0.17 10.14
CA ASP A 75 -15.88 1.64 10.09
C ASP A 75 -14.55 2.11 9.49
N ASN A 76 -14.63 2.69 8.30
CA ASN A 76 -13.54 3.35 7.58
C ASN A 76 -13.66 4.89 7.62
N THR A 77 -14.58 5.43 8.41
CA THR A 77 -14.88 6.88 8.42
C THR A 77 -14.08 7.67 9.44
N GLN A 78 -13.39 6.99 10.35
CA GLN A 78 -12.57 7.66 11.34
C GLN A 78 -11.27 8.20 10.72
N VAL A 79 -10.83 9.37 11.18
CA VAL A 79 -9.65 10.10 10.66
C VAL A 79 -8.35 9.26 10.69
N TYR A 80 -8.36 8.13 11.40
CA TYR A 80 -7.21 7.25 11.59
C TYR A 80 -7.46 5.80 11.17
N SER A 81 -8.64 5.48 10.62
CA SER A 81 -8.87 4.18 9.99
C SER A 81 -8.16 4.19 8.64
N ILE A 82 -7.18 3.34 8.51
CA ILE A 82 -6.39 3.21 7.28
C ILE A 82 -6.76 1.86 6.68
N MET A 83 -7.56 1.89 5.60
CA MET A 83 -7.85 0.71 4.81
C MET A 83 -7.59 1.04 3.36
N PHE A 84 -6.62 0.37 2.76
CA PHE A 84 -6.31 0.52 1.35
C PHE A 84 -5.59 -0.70 0.81
N GLY A 85 -5.60 -0.84 -0.52
CA GLY A 85 -4.74 -1.79 -1.21
C GLY A 85 -3.63 -1.05 -1.93
N GLU A 86 -2.47 -1.69 -2.02
CA GLU A 86 -1.33 -1.24 -2.79
C GLU A 86 -0.69 -2.41 -3.53
N LEU A 87 0.19 -2.11 -4.47
CA LEU A 87 1.05 -3.11 -5.10
C LEU A 87 2.45 -2.98 -4.50
N GLU A 88 3.01 -4.10 -4.07
CA GLU A 88 4.39 -4.17 -3.62
C GLU A 88 5.33 -4.09 -4.84
N ILE A 89 5.67 -2.86 -5.24
CA ILE A 89 6.56 -2.57 -6.37
C ILE A 89 7.73 -1.73 -5.86
N HIS A 90 8.94 -2.29 -5.87
CA HIS A 90 10.12 -1.64 -5.30
C HIS A 90 11.29 -1.60 -6.29
N PRO A 91 12.12 -0.55 -6.24
CA PRO A 91 13.38 -0.52 -6.97
C PRO A 91 14.28 -1.69 -6.59
N LYS A 92 14.96 -2.26 -7.58
CA LYS A 92 15.85 -3.40 -7.35
C LYS A 92 16.92 -3.12 -6.29
N GLU A 93 17.42 -1.90 -6.23
CA GLU A 93 18.43 -1.49 -5.26
C GLU A 93 17.94 -1.60 -3.80
N PHE A 94 16.64 -1.40 -3.55
CA PHE A 94 16.07 -1.57 -2.21
C PHE A 94 15.80 -3.04 -1.90
N ILE A 95 15.35 -3.83 -2.89
CA ILE A 95 15.15 -5.28 -2.71
C ILE A 95 16.47 -5.98 -2.39
N ASP A 96 17.57 -5.55 -3.02
CA ASP A 96 18.89 -6.15 -2.83
C ASP A 96 19.67 -5.57 -1.62
N ASP A 97 19.18 -4.51 -0.97
CA ASP A 97 19.86 -3.88 0.17
C ASP A 97 19.58 -4.64 1.48
N PRO A 98 20.60 -5.27 2.10
CA PRO A 98 20.44 -6.03 3.35
C PRO A 98 20.07 -5.18 4.57
N ASN A 99 20.07 -3.85 4.47
CA ASN A 99 19.64 -2.95 5.53
C ASN A 99 18.17 -2.50 5.37
N VAL A 100 17.52 -2.84 4.27
CA VAL A 100 16.08 -2.63 4.07
C VAL A 100 15.37 -3.92 4.47
N HIS A 101 14.52 -3.85 5.47
CA HIS A 101 13.91 -5.03 6.07
C HIS A 101 12.39 -5.14 5.83
N ASP A 102 11.77 -4.09 5.29
CA ASP A 102 10.31 -3.97 5.17
C ASP A 102 9.79 -4.30 3.76
N ILE A 103 10.63 -4.90 2.90
CA ILE A 103 10.22 -5.28 1.54
C ILE A 103 9.85 -6.75 1.50
N PRO A 104 8.58 -7.08 1.20
CA PRO A 104 8.14 -8.47 1.09
C PRO A 104 8.83 -9.23 -0.05
N GLU A 105 9.06 -10.53 0.14
CA GLU A 105 9.69 -11.40 -0.88
C GLU A 105 8.88 -11.50 -2.19
N TYR A 106 7.57 -11.25 -2.13
CA TYR A 106 6.68 -11.28 -3.30
C TYR A 106 6.66 -9.96 -4.09
N SER A 107 7.45 -8.97 -3.69
CA SER A 107 7.49 -7.67 -4.35
C SER A 107 7.93 -7.76 -5.81
N LEU A 108 7.30 -6.96 -6.65
CA LEU A 108 7.69 -6.78 -8.05
C LEU A 108 8.87 -5.81 -8.14
N VAL A 109 9.80 -6.14 -9.05
CA VAL A 109 10.95 -5.27 -9.32
C VAL A 109 10.53 -4.15 -10.27
N GLN A 110 10.59 -2.90 -9.78
CA GLN A 110 10.23 -1.70 -10.54
C GLN A 110 10.98 -1.59 -11.87
N ASP A 111 12.28 -1.90 -11.87
CA ASP A 111 13.17 -1.85 -13.03
C ASP A 111 12.75 -2.80 -14.16
N ASN A 112 11.89 -3.79 -13.88
CA ASN A 112 11.35 -4.72 -14.87
C ASN A 112 10.05 -4.22 -15.52
N LEU A 113 9.52 -3.08 -15.08
CA LEU A 113 8.30 -2.51 -15.67
C LEU A 113 8.60 -1.88 -17.03
N GLU A 114 7.75 -2.19 -18.01
CA GLU A 114 7.88 -1.66 -19.35
C GLU A 114 7.07 -0.38 -19.50
N LEU A 115 7.72 0.69 -19.91
CA LEU A 115 7.10 2.00 -20.16
C LEU A 115 5.92 1.86 -21.15
N ASN A 116 4.80 2.48 -20.83
CA ASN A 116 3.56 2.47 -21.64
C ASN A 116 2.88 1.10 -21.81
N LYS A 117 3.34 0.06 -21.17
CA LYS A 117 2.68 -1.23 -21.21
C LYS A 117 1.38 -1.20 -20.41
N ILE A 118 0.33 -1.72 -21.01
CA ILE A 118 -0.93 -1.99 -20.30
C ILE A 118 -0.80 -3.34 -19.61
N TYR A 119 -0.88 -3.32 -18.29
CA TYR A 119 -0.83 -4.52 -17.46
C TYR A 119 -2.25 -4.92 -17.07
N ASP A 120 -2.47 -6.21 -16.82
CA ASP A 120 -3.67 -6.67 -16.15
C ASP A 120 -3.51 -6.41 -14.64
N ILE A 121 -4.25 -5.44 -14.13
CA ILE A 121 -4.14 -5.01 -12.73
C ILE A 121 -4.57 -6.10 -11.75
N LYS A 122 -5.47 -7.00 -12.16
CA LYS A 122 -5.88 -8.14 -11.33
C LYS A 122 -4.79 -9.21 -11.28
N GLU A 123 -4.10 -9.45 -12.40
CA GLU A 123 -2.96 -10.35 -12.42
C GLU A 123 -1.83 -9.84 -11.52
N LEU A 124 -1.55 -8.53 -11.55
CA LEU A 124 -0.59 -7.90 -10.62
C LEU A 124 -1.05 -7.97 -9.17
N GLY A 125 -2.34 -7.74 -8.90
CA GLY A 125 -2.92 -7.88 -7.56
C GLY A 125 -2.76 -9.31 -7.00
N ALA A 126 -2.94 -10.33 -7.84
CA ALA A 126 -2.71 -11.72 -7.44
C ALA A 126 -1.23 -12.06 -7.15
N GLN A 127 -0.28 -11.29 -7.72
CA GLN A 127 1.15 -11.50 -7.56
C GLN A 127 1.76 -10.68 -6.42
N ALA A 128 1.32 -9.44 -6.26
CA ALA A 128 1.93 -8.47 -5.36
C ALA A 128 0.91 -7.48 -4.74
N GLY A 129 -0.38 -7.79 -4.79
CA GLY A 129 -1.41 -6.98 -4.14
C GLY A 129 -1.33 -7.14 -2.63
N HIS A 130 -1.22 -6.03 -1.91
CA HIS A 130 -1.16 -5.98 -0.47
C HIS A 130 -2.31 -5.14 0.08
N LEU A 131 -3.05 -5.68 1.05
CA LEU A 131 -4.11 -4.96 1.75
C LEU A 131 -3.61 -4.50 3.11
N ILE A 132 -3.75 -3.22 3.41
CA ILE A 132 -3.48 -2.66 4.74
C ILE A 132 -4.81 -2.34 5.39
N LEU A 133 -5.15 -3.06 6.47
CA LEU A 133 -6.47 -3.03 7.10
C LEU A 133 -6.34 -2.72 8.60
N TYR A 134 -6.71 -1.50 9.01
CA TYR A 134 -6.87 -1.13 10.41
C TYR A 134 -8.35 -1.11 10.74
N VAL A 135 -8.80 -2.08 11.54
CA VAL A 135 -10.21 -2.29 11.88
C VAL A 135 -10.44 -1.94 13.34
N ASP A 136 -11.37 -1.02 13.58
CA ASP A 136 -11.84 -0.69 14.92
C ASP A 136 -12.97 -1.63 15.33
N ASN A 137 -12.85 -2.31 16.49
CA ASN A 137 -13.86 -3.23 17.01
C ASN A 137 -13.89 -3.21 18.56
N GLU A 138 -15.06 -3.46 19.13
CA GLU A 138 -15.24 -3.55 20.60
C GLU A 138 -14.64 -4.84 21.19
N VAL A 139 -14.45 -5.88 20.39
CA VAL A 139 -13.91 -7.17 20.82
C VAL A 139 -12.57 -7.40 20.15
N ILE A 140 -11.50 -7.51 20.95
CA ILE A 140 -10.16 -7.81 20.47
C ILE A 140 -9.85 -9.27 20.85
N SER A 141 -9.96 -10.15 19.86
CA SER A 141 -9.65 -11.59 20.04
C SER A 141 -9.20 -12.22 18.72
N VAL A 142 -8.50 -13.35 18.83
CA VAL A 142 -8.06 -14.14 17.66
C VAL A 142 -9.25 -14.65 16.84
N GLU A 143 -10.33 -15.07 17.51
CA GLU A 143 -11.52 -15.55 16.84
C GLU A 143 -12.22 -14.43 16.05
N GLU A 144 -12.29 -13.22 16.62
CA GLU A 144 -12.87 -12.07 15.94
C GLU A 144 -11.98 -11.61 14.77
N THR A 145 -10.65 -11.62 14.94
CA THR A 145 -9.68 -11.40 13.86
C THR A 145 -9.92 -12.37 12.71
N ALA A 146 -10.02 -13.68 13.01
CA ALA A 146 -10.28 -14.72 12.02
C ALA A 146 -11.58 -14.48 11.24
N ARG A 147 -12.66 -14.16 11.97
CA ARG A 147 -13.97 -13.85 11.36
C ARG A 147 -13.87 -12.68 10.39
N ILE A 148 -13.24 -11.58 10.82
CA ILE A 148 -13.12 -10.36 10.01
C ILE A 148 -12.24 -10.61 8.78
N MET A 149 -11.12 -11.32 8.92
CA MET A 149 -10.25 -11.66 7.78
C MET A 149 -10.97 -12.53 6.74
N LEU A 150 -11.80 -13.49 7.17
CA LEU A 150 -12.64 -14.30 6.28
C LEU A 150 -13.70 -13.45 5.57
N ASP A 151 -14.29 -12.47 6.25
CA ASP A 151 -15.25 -11.55 5.65
C ASP A 151 -14.58 -10.71 4.56
N PHE A 152 -13.40 -10.12 4.81
CA PHE A 152 -12.64 -9.39 3.79
C PHE A 152 -12.30 -10.30 2.60
N ARG A 153 -11.77 -11.49 2.85
CA ARG A 153 -11.50 -12.44 1.77
C ARG A 153 -12.75 -12.70 0.92
N SER A 154 -13.89 -12.98 1.55
CA SER A 154 -15.14 -13.23 0.83
C SER A 154 -15.56 -12.04 -0.02
N MET A 155 -15.49 -10.82 0.52
CA MET A 155 -15.83 -9.59 -0.23
C MET A 155 -14.94 -9.38 -1.45
N PHE A 156 -13.63 -9.61 -1.31
CA PHE A 156 -12.68 -9.48 -2.40
C PHE A 156 -12.87 -10.58 -3.45
N ASP A 157 -13.15 -11.83 -3.04
CA ASP A 157 -13.46 -12.95 -3.93
C ASP A 157 -14.76 -12.70 -4.72
N GLU A 158 -15.82 -12.21 -4.07
CA GLU A 158 -17.10 -11.88 -4.72
C GLU A 158 -16.96 -10.74 -5.76
N ALA A 159 -16.07 -9.79 -5.51
CA ALA A 159 -15.78 -8.70 -6.43
C ALA A 159 -14.75 -9.07 -7.52
N ASP A 160 -14.18 -10.27 -7.47
CA ASP A 160 -13.11 -10.71 -8.36
C ASP A 160 -11.91 -9.73 -8.33
N ILE A 161 -11.51 -9.30 -7.11
CA ILE A 161 -10.35 -8.43 -6.88
C ILE A 161 -9.30 -9.22 -6.09
N PRO A 162 -8.28 -9.77 -6.76
CA PRO A 162 -7.27 -10.57 -6.08
C PRO A 162 -6.29 -9.70 -5.30
N PHE A 163 -5.78 -10.25 -4.20
CA PHE A 163 -4.64 -9.76 -3.44
C PHE A 163 -3.73 -10.93 -3.04
N TYR A 164 -2.48 -10.67 -2.71
CA TYR A 164 -1.49 -11.67 -2.34
C TYR A 164 -1.37 -11.82 -0.83
N ALA A 165 -1.29 -10.69 -0.10
CA ALA A 165 -1.14 -10.66 1.35
C ALA A 165 -1.94 -9.50 1.97
N MET A 166 -2.04 -9.52 3.30
CA MET A 166 -2.59 -8.40 4.06
C MET A 166 -1.82 -8.15 5.35
N ASP A 167 -1.71 -6.87 5.69
CA ASP A 167 -1.46 -6.39 7.03
C ASP A 167 -2.79 -6.15 7.73
N PHE A 168 -2.96 -6.71 8.90
CA PHE A 168 -4.21 -6.61 9.64
C PHE A 168 -3.97 -6.12 11.08
N VAL A 169 -4.68 -5.07 11.47
CA VAL A 169 -4.67 -4.53 12.83
C VAL A 169 -6.09 -4.46 13.35
N LEU A 170 -6.39 -5.23 14.39
CA LEU A 170 -7.64 -5.13 15.15
C LEU A 170 -7.39 -4.39 16.44
N ARG A 171 -8.13 -3.31 16.69
CA ARG A 171 -7.93 -2.45 17.86
C ARG A 171 -9.25 -1.88 18.34
N HIS A 172 -9.29 -1.38 19.57
CA HIS A 172 -10.44 -0.65 20.08
C HIS A 172 -10.65 0.70 19.34
N PRO A 173 -11.92 1.12 19.17
CA PRO A 173 -12.23 2.45 18.69
C PRO A 173 -11.58 3.51 19.60
N ARG A 174 -11.09 4.59 19.01
CA ARG A 174 -10.55 5.70 19.78
C ARG A 174 -11.64 6.38 20.62
N THR A 175 -11.26 6.87 21.79
CA THR A 175 -12.17 7.69 22.63
C THR A 175 -12.53 9.01 21.93
N GLU A 176 -13.57 9.69 22.43
CA GLU A 176 -13.95 11.03 21.97
C GLU A 176 -12.80 12.06 22.07
N GLU A 177 -11.85 11.84 23.01
CA GLU A 177 -10.66 12.67 23.17
C GLU A 177 -9.50 12.23 22.26
N GLY A 178 -9.71 11.23 21.41
CA GLY A 178 -8.72 10.72 20.44
C GLY A 178 -7.67 9.80 21.04
N GLN A 179 -7.86 9.32 22.27
CA GLN A 179 -6.95 8.36 22.89
C GLN A 179 -7.22 6.95 22.32
N SER A 180 -6.16 6.21 22.04
CA SER A 180 -6.21 4.78 21.70
C SER A 180 -5.95 3.95 22.96
N ASP A 181 -6.59 2.78 23.03
CA ASP A 181 -6.17 1.72 23.93
C ASP A 181 -4.87 1.08 23.39
N ASP A 182 -4.05 0.52 24.28
CA ASP A 182 -2.83 -0.19 23.90
C ASP A 182 -3.13 -1.66 23.51
N GLU A 183 -4.39 -2.13 23.68
CA GLU A 183 -4.80 -3.48 23.32
C GLU A 183 -5.08 -3.54 21.82
N GLU A 184 -4.22 -4.24 21.07
CA GLU A 184 -4.41 -4.51 19.65
C GLU A 184 -3.89 -5.90 19.27
N ILE A 185 -4.46 -6.48 18.22
CA ILE A 185 -3.90 -7.61 17.49
C ILE A 185 -3.32 -7.08 16.21
N ARG A 186 -2.03 -7.35 15.97
CA ARG A 186 -1.31 -6.93 14.76
C ARG A 186 -0.68 -8.12 14.07
N ILE A 187 -0.89 -8.20 12.76
CA ILE A 187 -0.38 -9.25 11.89
C ILE A 187 0.14 -8.57 10.63
N ASN A 188 1.36 -8.89 10.22
CA ASN A 188 1.95 -8.39 8.99
C ASN A 188 2.07 -9.53 7.96
N ASP A 189 1.96 -9.18 6.67
CA ASP A 189 2.20 -10.08 5.54
C ASP A 189 1.43 -11.41 5.57
N PHE A 190 0.20 -11.43 6.09
CA PHE A 190 -0.61 -12.64 6.14
C PHE A 190 -1.09 -13.02 4.74
N LEU A 191 -0.68 -14.19 4.24
CA LEU A 191 -0.92 -14.58 2.86
C LEU A 191 -2.40 -14.91 2.59
N TYR A 192 -2.92 -14.48 1.44
CA TYR A 192 -4.28 -14.80 0.99
C TYR A 192 -4.57 -16.30 1.03
N GLN A 193 -3.63 -17.13 0.61
CA GLN A 193 -3.78 -18.59 0.59
C GLN A 193 -4.01 -19.20 1.98
N ASP A 194 -3.58 -18.52 3.05
CA ASP A 194 -3.67 -18.98 4.44
C ASP A 194 -4.94 -18.49 5.15
N ILE A 195 -5.77 -17.65 4.48
CA ILE A 195 -7.05 -17.17 5.01
C ILE A 195 -8.15 -18.18 4.67
N TYR A 196 -8.27 -19.27 5.43
CA TYR A 196 -9.35 -20.25 5.28
C TYR A 196 -9.76 -20.80 6.67
N GLU A 197 -11.01 -21.25 6.81
CA GLU A 197 -11.64 -21.56 8.10
C GLU A 197 -10.87 -22.58 8.96
N ASP A 198 -10.43 -23.69 8.35
CA ASP A 198 -9.79 -24.78 9.10
C ASP A 198 -8.44 -24.37 9.68
N GLY A 199 -8.34 -24.29 11.01
CA GLY A 199 -7.13 -23.91 11.75
C GLY A 199 -6.69 -22.45 11.56
N LEU A 200 -7.56 -21.52 11.14
CA LEU A 200 -7.21 -20.13 10.94
C LEU A 200 -6.73 -19.45 12.22
N THR A 201 -7.39 -19.73 13.35
CA THR A 201 -6.98 -19.17 14.66
C THR A 201 -5.56 -19.55 15.04
N ASP A 202 -5.15 -20.81 14.83
CA ASP A 202 -3.80 -21.26 15.12
C ASP A 202 -2.77 -20.54 14.23
N ARG A 203 -3.09 -20.31 12.93
CA ARG A 203 -2.21 -19.56 12.02
C ARG A 203 -2.11 -18.09 12.40
N ILE A 204 -3.20 -17.49 12.87
CA ILE A 204 -3.22 -16.12 13.36
C ILE A 204 -2.37 -15.98 14.62
N GLU A 205 -2.46 -16.91 15.60
CA GLU A 205 -1.61 -16.90 16.79
C GLU A 205 -0.12 -16.94 16.42
N ILE A 206 0.25 -17.80 15.48
CA ILE A 206 1.65 -17.88 14.99
C ILE A 206 2.06 -16.53 14.34
N ALA A 207 1.21 -15.97 13.48
CA ALA A 207 1.51 -14.70 12.80
C ALA A 207 1.65 -13.52 13.77
N ILE A 208 0.87 -13.49 14.86
CA ILE A 208 1.02 -12.50 15.95
C ILE A 208 2.39 -12.61 16.61
N GLU A 209 2.83 -13.84 16.92
CA GLU A 209 4.14 -14.08 17.54
C GLU A 209 5.29 -13.67 16.60
N GLU A 210 5.19 -14.01 15.29
CA GLU A 210 6.16 -13.64 14.27
C GLU A 210 6.24 -12.12 14.09
N THR A 211 5.10 -11.43 14.02
CA THR A 211 5.01 -9.98 13.92
C THR A 211 5.63 -9.30 15.15
N ALA A 212 5.34 -9.78 16.35
CA ALA A 212 5.93 -9.26 17.59
C ALA A 212 7.45 -9.46 17.64
N ALA A 213 7.94 -10.63 17.20
CA ALA A 213 9.37 -10.93 17.12
C ALA A 213 10.08 -10.00 16.12
N TYR A 214 9.46 -9.72 14.97
CA TYR A 214 9.97 -8.80 13.98
C TYR A 214 10.15 -7.38 14.54
N TYR A 215 9.14 -6.80 15.18
CA TYR A 215 9.26 -5.47 15.79
C TYR A 215 10.29 -5.43 16.93
N ALA A 216 10.38 -6.49 17.74
CA ALA A 216 11.40 -6.59 18.78
C ALA A 216 12.83 -6.63 18.23
N MET A 217 13.03 -7.22 17.05
CA MET A 217 14.30 -7.21 16.33
C MET A 217 14.64 -5.79 15.84
N LEU A 218 13.70 -5.10 15.20
CA LEU A 218 13.91 -3.73 14.73
C LEU A 218 14.26 -2.76 15.84
N ASP A 219 13.66 -2.90 17.02
CA ASP A 219 13.97 -2.05 18.20
C ASP A 219 15.37 -2.27 18.73
N GLN A 220 15.97 -3.45 18.53
CA GLN A 220 17.36 -3.73 18.92
C GLN A 220 18.39 -3.17 17.94
N MET A 221 17.97 -2.81 16.71
CA MET A 221 18.84 -2.27 15.67
C MET A 221 18.94 -0.74 15.71
N LYS A 222 18.10 -0.06 16.52
CA LYS A 222 18.11 1.39 16.76
C LYS A 222 19.13 1.76 17.82
#